data_1f94b3833b644a47cd90d1654f718eb4
#
_entry.id   1f94b3833b644a47cd90d1654f718eb4
#
_cell.length_a   1.000
_cell.length_b   1.000
_cell.length_c   1.000
_cell.angle_alpha   90.00
_cell.angle_beta   90.00
_cell.angle_gamma   90.00
#
_symmetry.space_group_name_H-M   'P 1'
#
loop_
_entity.id
_entity.type
_entity.pdbx_description
1 polymer ?
#
loop_
_entity_poly.entity_id
_entity_poly.type
_entity_poly.pdbx_seq_one_letter_code
_entity_poly.pdbx_strand_id
1 'polypeptide(L)'
;MNETFARRLTGAAAIATAAALIVEVPLYFVYSGPPTDANVLTRLLLGILGLAFLVVFVTALRELIRLTRPDYEWAGSIAFATGLVYATITLVSSGLEAGAVIATDHRIDPTITVDGTYILYGSISRLMLALFLTAVGVVVTRTHLLSRWVGRSAYGLAVLNLVFVPSLFFGNTPAHFYAANGWGTTAMMGAILSYWLLAVGISTYRGASARRVAVAA
;
A
#
# COMPACT_ATOMS: atom_id res chain seq x y z
N MET A 1 6.85 -2.49 -24.16
CA MET A 1 6.90 -3.56 -23.13
C MET A 1 5.99 -4.71 -23.60
N ASN A 2 6.37 -5.98 -23.45
CA ASN A 2 5.47 -7.10 -23.76
C ASN A 2 4.69 -7.56 -22.50
N GLU A 3 3.59 -8.31 -22.71
CA GLU A 3 2.69 -8.77 -21.61
C GLU A 3 3.45 -9.56 -20.52
N THR A 4 4.31 -10.47 -20.92
CA THR A 4 5.05 -11.33 -19.97
C THR A 4 5.95 -10.50 -19.06
N PHE A 5 6.65 -9.50 -19.61
CA PHE A 5 7.49 -8.61 -18.82
C PHE A 5 6.64 -7.72 -17.91
N ALA A 6 5.55 -7.11 -18.42
CA ALA A 6 4.63 -6.31 -17.62
C ALA A 6 4.09 -7.10 -16.42
N ARG A 7 3.67 -8.35 -16.66
CA ARG A 7 3.15 -9.24 -15.61
C ARG A 7 4.21 -9.59 -14.55
N ARG A 8 5.45 -9.89 -14.99
CA ARG A 8 6.56 -10.15 -14.06
C ARG A 8 6.94 -8.92 -13.24
N LEU A 9 7.02 -7.77 -13.89
CA LEU A 9 7.32 -6.52 -13.21
C LEU A 9 6.24 -6.16 -12.18
N THR A 10 4.96 -6.30 -12.54
CA THR A 10 3.83 -6.12 -11.62
C THR A 10 3.95 -7.04 -10.40
N GLY A 11 4.21 -8.34 -10.65
CA GLY A 11 4.33 -9.32 -9.57
C GLY A 11 5.55 -9.05 -8.67
N ALA A 12 6.72 -8.81 -9.25
CA ALA A 12 7.96 -8.54 -8.51
C ALA A 12 7.86 -7.24 -7.69
N ALA A 13 7.32 -6.16 -8.27
CA ALA A 13 7.16 -4.89 -7.57
C ALA A 13 6.17 -5.01 -6.40
N ALA A 14 5.06 -5.74 -6.56
CA ALA A 14 4.12 -6.01 -5.47
C ALA A 14 4.77 -6.81 -4.33
N ILE A 15 5.60 -7.82 -4.63
CA ILE A 15 6.34 -8.60 -3.63
C ILE A 15 7.36 -7.70 -2.92
N ALA A 16 8.11 -6.87 -3.64
CA ALA A 16 9.10 -5.97 -3.06
C ALA A 16 8.45 -4.92 -2.14
N THR A 17 7.33 -4.30 -2.58
CA THR A 17 6.51 -3.42 -1.73
C THR A 17 6.11 -4.13 -0.44
N ALA A 18 5.50 -5.30 -0.57
CA ALA A 18 5.01 -6.07 0.57
C ALA A 18 6.14 -6.45 1.53
N ALA A 19 7.28 -6.92 1.02
CA ALA A 19 8.42 -7.31 1.83
C ALA A 19 8.95 -6.14 2.68
N ALA A 20 9.11 -4.95 2.07
CA ALA A 20 9.55 -3.76 2.78
C ALA A 20 8.58 -3.38 3.91
N LEU A 21 7.27 -3.32 3.62
CA LEU A 21 6.24 -2.95 4.59
C LEU A 21 6.02 -3.99 5.68
N ILE A 22 6.13 -5.30 5.37
CA ILE A 22 6.02 -6.38 6.39
C ILE A 22 7.18 -6.32 7.37
N VAL A 23 8.39 -5.92 6.93
CA VAL A 23 9.54 -5.74 7.82
C VAL A 23 9.43 -4.43 8.62
N GLU A 24 8.84 -3.39 8.04
CA GLU A 24 8.63 -2.09 8.70
C GLU A 24 7.65 -2.17 9.88
N VAL A 25 6.48 -2.79 9.69
CA VAL A 25 5.38 -2.77 10.67
C VAL A 25 5.78 -3.23 12.08
N PRO A 26 6.53 -4.32 12.29
CA PRO A 26 6.96 -4.72 13.63
C PRO A 26 7.83 -3.70 14.35
N LEU A 27 8.58 -2.86 13.64
CA LEU A 27 9.48 -1.88 14.24
C LEU A 27 8.72 -0.79 15.03
N TYR A 28 7.42 -0.60 14.76
CA TYR A 28 6.57 0.30 15.52
C TYR A 28 6.23 -0.21 16.93
N PHE A 29 6.41 -1.52 17.18
CA PHE A 29 6.00 -2.18 18.42
C PHE A 29 7.17 -2.67 19.29
N VAL A 30 8.40 -2.32 18.91
CA VAL A 30 9.62 -2.77 19.63
C VAL A 30 9.81 -2.03 20.95
N TYR A 31 9.33 -0.80 21.05
CA TYR A 31 9.51 0.06 22.23
C TYR A 31 8.20 0.30 22.96
N SER A 32 8.25 0.32 24.28
CA SER A 32 7.11 0.70 25.15
C SER A 32 7.04 2.19 25.47
N GLY A 33 8.00 2.98 24.97
CA GLY A 33 8.11 4.43 25.11
C GLY A 33 8.72 5.03 23.83
N PRO A 34 9.24 6.30 23.90
CA PRO A 34 9.82 6.92 22.72
C PRO A 34 10.91 6.05 22.08
N PRO A 35 10.79 5.70 20.78
CA PRO A 35 11.76 4.88 20.07
C PRO A 35 13.09 5.62 19.91
N THR A 36 14.14 4.92 19.58
CA THR A 36 15.41 5.53 19.18
C THR A 36 15.29 6.14 17.79
N ASP A 37 16.03 7.23 17.52
CA ASP A 37 16.05 7.86 16.19
C ASP A 37 16.44 6.86 15.10
N ALA A 38 17.40 5.98 15.40
CA ALA A 38 17.80 4.91 14.48
C ALA A 38 16.62 3.95 14.15
N ASN A 39 15.77 3.63 15.12
CA ASN A 39 14.56 2.83 14.85
C ASN A 39 13.60 3.59 13.95
N VAL A 40 13.30 4.85 14.29
CA VAL A 40 12.38 5.68 13.47
C VAL A 40 12.88 5.83 12.05
N LEU A 41 14.13 6.22 11.86
CA LEU A 41 14.72 6.44 10.54
C LEU A 41 14.82 5.12 9.73
N THR A 42 15.09 3.99 10.39
CA THR A 42 15.11 2.67 9.72
C THR A 42 13.72 2.27 9.22
N ARG A 43 12.68 2.40 10.04
CA ARG A 43 11.31 2.07 9.60
C ARG A 43 10.84 3.00 8.49
N LEU A 44 11.17 4.30 8.56
CA LEU A 44 10.88 5.26 7.50
C LEU A 44 11.59 4.91 6.19
N LEU A 45 12.87 4.51 6.25
CA LEU A 45 13.60 4.09 5.06
C LEU A 45 12.95 2.87 4.40
N LEU A 46 12.52 1.87 5.19
CA LEU A 46 11.80 0.70 4.67
C LEU A 46 10.45 1.10 4.05
N GLY A 47 9.71 2.00 4.70
CA GLY A 47 8.45 2.53 4.17
C GLY A 47 8.64 3.25 2.85
N ILE A 48 9.64 4.15 2.75
CA ILE A 48 9.96 4.88 1.52
C ILE A 48 10.36 3.92 0.38
N LEU A 49 11.18 2.91 0.67
CA LEU A 49 11.51 1.86 -0.30
C LEU A 49 10.27 1.09 -0.75
N GLY A 50 9.39 0.72 0.18
CA GLY A 50 8.11 0.09 -0.12
C GLY A 50 7.25 0.95 -1.04
N LEU A 51 7.17 2.26 -0.78
CA LEU A 51 6.42 3.21 -1.62
C LEU A 51 7.04 3.38 -3.01
N ALA A 52 8.36 3.39 -3.13
CA ALA A 52 9.03 3.42 -4.43
C ALA A 52 8.67 2.18 -5.26
N PHE A 53 8.69 0.99 -4.67
CA PHE A 53 8.22 -0.22 -5.34
C PHE A 53 6.72 -0.20 -5.62
N LEU A 54 5.90 0.42 -4.77
CA LEU A 54 4.47 0.62 -5.02
C LEU A 54 4.23 1.47 -6.28
N VAL A 55 5.00 2.53 -6.49
CA VAL A 55 4.92 3.33 -7.72
C VAL A 55 5.23 2.48 -8.96
N VAL A 56 6.25 1.63 -8.88
CA VAL A 56 6.57 0.68 -9.96
C VAL A 56 5.42 -0.31 -10.16
N PHE A 57 4.85 -0.83 -9.09
CA PHE A 57 3.71 -1.76 -9.14
C PHE A 57 2.49 -1.16 -9.83
N VAL A 58 2.03 0.03 -9.42
CA VAL A 58 0.83 0.65 -10.02
C VAL A 58 1.06 1.03 -11.48
N THR A 59 2.28 1.44 -11.84
CA THR A 59 2.68 1.75 -13.21
C THR A 59 2.68 0.48 -14.08
N ALA A 60 3.30 -0.59 -13.60
CA ALA A 60 3.36 -1.86 -14.31
C ALA A 60 1.96 -2.51 -14.44
N LEU A 61 1.12 -2.40 -13.42
CA LEU A 61 -0.26 -2.88 -13.43
C LEU A 61 -1.10 -2.13 -14.48
N ARG A 62 -1.02 -0.80 -14.53
CA ARG A 62 -1.69 -0.01 -15.57
C ARG A 62 -1.25 -0.44 -16.97
N GLU A 63 0.06 -0.60 -17.18
CA GLU A 63 0.59 -1.04 -18.47
C GLU A 63 0.14 -2.45 -18.83
N LEU A 64 0.09 -3.37 -17.87
CA LEU A 64 -0.44 -4.71 -18.06
C LEU A 64 -1.90 -4.69 -18.51
N ILE A 65 -2.72 -3.82 -17.88
CA ILE A 65 -4.13 -3.64 -18.27
C ILE A 65 -4.22 -3.08 -19.69
N ARG A 66 -3.47 -2.04 -20.01
CA ARG A 66 -3.45 -1.40 -21.35
C ARG A 66 -3.09 -2.39 -22.45
N LEU A 67 -2.09 -3.25 -22.21
CA LEU A 67 -1.62 -4.22 -23.20
C LEU A 67 -2.61 -5.38 -23.42
N THR A 68 -3.36 -5.76 -22.39
CA THR A 68 -4.18 -6.98 -22.42
C THR A 68 -5.67 -6.70 -22.51
N ARG A 69 -6.12 -5.57 -22.00
CA ARG A 69 -7.54 -5.18 -21.89
C ARG A 69 -7.70 -3.67 -22.08
N PRO A 70 -7.45 -3.14 -23.29
CA PRO A 70 -7.51 -1.70 -23.55
C PRO A 70 -8.87 -1.07 -23.22
N ASP A 71 -9.97 -1.83 -23.35
CA ASP A 71 -11.32 -1.35 -22.98
C ASP A 71 -11.47 -1.00 -21.50
N TYR A 72 -10.56 -1.49 -20.65
CA TYR A 72 -10.51 -1.22 -19.22
C TYR A 72 -9.36 -0.28 -18.81
N GLU A 73 -8.71 0.39 -19.77
CA GLU A 73 -7.62 1.32 -19.48
C GLU A 73 -8.07 2.50 -18.57
N TRP A 74 -9.32 2.92 -18.68
CA TRP A 74 -9.89 3.94 -17.80
C TRP A 74 -9.84 3.52 -16.31
N ALA A 75 -10.18 2.25 -16.00
CA ALA A 75 -10.10 1.74 -14.62
C ALA A 75 -8.65 1.54 -14.18
N GLY A 76 -7.77 1.09 -15.10
CA GLY A 76 -6.33 1.05 -14.87
C GLY A 76 -5.73 2.42 -14.57
N SER A 77 -6.23 3.47 -15.22
CA SER A 77 -5.82 4.86 -14.98
C SER A 77 -6.31 5.39 -13.62
N ILE A 78 -7.53 5.03 -13.20
CA ILE A 78 -8.03 5.35 -11.85
C ILE A 78 -7.16 4.64 -10.80
N ALA A 79 -6.89 3.35 -10.96
CA ALA A 79 -6.01 2.61 -10.04
C ALA A 79 -4.61 3.24 -9.96
N PHE A 80 -4.02 3.61 -11.09
CA PHE A 80 -2.73 4.29 -11.13
C PHE A 80 -2.75 5.64 -10.41
N ALA A 81 -3.71 6.52 -10.75
CA ALA A 81 -3.81 7.85 -10.15
C ALA A 81 -4.03 7.80 -8.64
N THR A 82 -4.97 6.96 -8.17
CA THR A 82 -5.27 6.83 -6.74
C THR A 82 -4.14 6.15 -5.96
N GLY A 83 -3.44 5.20 -6.58
CA GLY A 83 -2.23 4.60 -6.03
C GLY A 83 -1.08 5.61 -5.89
N LEU A 84 -0.87 6.51 -6.87
CA LEU A 84 0.10 7.59 -6.77
C LEU A 84 -0.27 8.60 -5.68
N VAL A 85 -1.54 9.00 -5.60
CA VAL A 85 -1.99 9.94 -4.55
C VAL A 85 -1.79 9.30 -3.17
N TYR A 86 -2.11 8.02 -3.00
CA TYR A 86 -1.82 7.30 -1.77
C TYR A 86 -0.33 7.30 -1.42
N ALA A 87 0.53 6.97 -2.40
CA ALA A 87 1.98 6.98 -2.21
C ALA A 87 2.50 8.38 -1.84
N THR A 88 1.99 9.43 -2.50
CA THR A 88 2.36 10.82 -2.21
C THR A 88 1.96 11.25 -0.81
N ILE A 89 0.73 10.98 -0.39
CA ILE A 89 0.25 11.29 0.97
C ILE A 89 1.12 10.59 2.01
N THR A 90 1.46 9.32 1.79
CA THR A 90 2.29 8.55 2.71
C THR A 90 3.74 9.04 2.73
N LEU A 91 4.31 9.44 1.59
CA LEU A 91 5.65 10.05 1.53
C LEU A 91 5.70 11.39 2.29
N VAL A 92 4.66 12.24 2.16
CA VAL A 92 4.56 13.48 2.92
C VAL A 92 4.50 13.18 4.41
N SER A 93 3.68 12.22 4.82
CA SER A 93 3.60 11.74 6.20
C SER A 93 4.98 11.31 6.73
N SER A 94 5.69 10.45 5.97
CA SER A 94 7.04 9.99 6.32
C SER A 94 8.05 11.14 6.41
N GLY A 95 7.95 12.12 5.53
CA GLY A 95 8.81 13.31 5.55
C GLY A 95 8.62 14.18 6.79
N LEU A 96 7.37 14.35 7.24
CA LEU A 96 7.06 15.08 8.47
C LEU A 96 7.61 14.35 9.70
N GLU A 97 7.48 13.03 9.75
CA GLU A 97 8.02 12.19 10.82
C GLU A 97 9.56 12.27 10.88
N ALA A 98 10.22 12.09 9.72
CA ALA A 98 11.67 12.19 9.63
C ALA A 98 12.18 13.56 10.03
N GLY A 99 11.54 14.63 9.54
CA GLY A 99 11.91 16.00 9.86
C GLY A 99 11.83 16.30 11.34
N ALA A 100 10.78 15.86 12.02
CA ALA A 100 10.61 16.05 13.45
C ALA A 100 11.70 15.34 14.27
N VAL A 101 12.03 14.08 13.92
CA VAL A 101 13.07 13.31 14.61
C VAL A 101 14.45 13.91 14.41
N ILE A 102 14.79 14.34 13.18
CA ILE A 102 16.11 14.93 12.88
C ILE A 102 16.28 16.31 13.53
N ALA A 103 15.19 17.07 13.67
CA ALA A 103 15.24 18.42 14.22
C ALA A 103 15.23 18.47 15.77
N THR A 104 15.11 17.34 16.44
CA THR A 104 14.92 17.27 17.92
C THR A 104 16.15 16.67 18.60
N ASP A 105 16.66 17.31 19.65
CA ASP A 105 17.83 16.85 20.41
C ASP A 105 17.52 15.74 21.43
N HIS A 106 16.25 15.35 21.56
CA HIS A 106 15.80 14.31 22.47
C HIS A 106 14.85 13.33 21.76
N ARG A 107 14.75 12.11 22.28
CA ARG A 107 13.87 11.09 21.69
C ARG A 107 12.41 11.52 21.77
N ILE A 108 11.75 11.44 20.65
CA ILE A 108 10.31 11.66 20.51
C ILE A 108 9.63 10.41 19.98
N ASP A 109 8.34 10.27 20.26
CA ASP A 109 7.48 9.34 19.55
C ASP A 109 6.67 10.13 18.50
N PRO A 110 7.07 10.09 17.21
CA PRO A 110 6.41 10.87 16.18
C PRO A 110 4.95 10.44 15.95
N THR A 111 4.55 9.24 16.40
CA THR A 111 3.16 8.78 16.33
C THR A 111 2.22 9.61 17.19
N ILE A 112 2.77 10.27 18.21
CA ILE A 112 2.03 11.10 19.20
C ILE A 112 2.33 12.57 19.01
N THR A 113 3.62 12.91 18.73
CA THR A 113 4.12 14.29 18.79
C THR A 113 4.03 15.05 17.49
N VAL A 114 3.85 14.36 16.35
CA VAL A 114 3.77 14.99 15.02
C VAL A 114 2.31 14.98 14.54
N ASP A 115 1.61 16.06 14.84
CA ASP A 115 0.22 16.23 14.44
C ASP A 115 0.04 16.09 12.93
N GLY A 116 -1.01 15.40 12.54
CA GLY A 116 -1.37 15.21 11.14
C GLY A 116 -0.64 14.09 10.40
N THR A 117 0.56 13.69 10.81
CA THR A 117 1.35 12.64 10.14
C THR A 117 0.54 11.36 9.99
N TYR A 118 0.09 10.81 11.10
CA TYR A 118 -0.67 9.56 11.11
C TYR A 118 -2.12 9.71 10.67
N ILE A 119 -2.67 10.93 10.67
CA ILE A 119 -3.98 11.23 10.08
C ILE A 119 -3.89 11.14 8.56
N LEU A 120 -2.81 11.66 7.95
CA LEU A 120 -2.55 11.54 6.51
C LEU A 120 -2.42 10.07 6.09
N TYR A 121 -1.57 9.32 6.75
CA TYR A 121 -1.39 7.89 6.50
C TYR A 121 -2.62 7.06 6.89
N GLY A 122 -3.33 7.44 7.97
CA GLY A 122 -4.53 6.80 8.50
C GLY A 122 -5.77 7.13 7.66
N SER A 123 -6.75 7.80 8.27
CA SER A 123 -8.09 7.98 7.70
C SER A 123 -8.13 8.69 6.35
N ILE A 124 -7.24 9.67 6.08
CA ILE A 124 -7.24 10.39 4.79
C ILE A 124 -6.85 9.45 3.63
N SER A 125 -5.82 8.64 3.81
CA SER A 125 -5.36 7.73 2.75
C SER A 125 -6.34 6.59 2.45
N ARG A 126 -7.23 6.24 3.40
CA ARG A 126 -8.19 5.12 3.24
C ARG A 126 -9.12 5.30 2.05
N LEU A 127 -9.56 6.53 1.76
CA LEU A 127 -10.41 6.80 0.60
C LEU A 127 -9.66 6.52 -0.72
N MET A 128 -8.40 6.92 -0.81
CA MET A 128 -7.59 6.66 -2.02
C MET A 128 -7.34 5.17 -2.22
N LEU A 129 -7.07 4.44 -1.14
CA LEU A 129 -6.96 2.97 -1.19
C LEU A 129 -8.27 2.29 -1.58
N ALA A 130 -9.41 2.77 -1.06
CA ALA A 130 -10.72 2.22 -1.44
C ALA A 130 -10.98 2.39 -2.95
N LEU A 131 -10.67 3.55 -3.52
CA LEU A 131 -10.79 3.80 -4.96
C LEU A 131 -9.83 2.93 -5.76
N PHE A 132 -8.56 2.83 -5.35
CA PHE A 132 -7.57 1.94 -5.96
C PHE A 132 -8.07 0.50 -6.00
N LEU A 133 -8.47 -0.04 -4.86
CA LEU A 133 -8.93 -1.42 -4.72
C LEU A 133 -10.21 -1.68 -5.51
N THR A 134 -11.14 -0.72 -5.54
CA THR A 134 -12.36 -0.81 -6.35
C THR A 134 -12.01 -0.89 -7.84
N ALA A 135 -11.13 -0.04 -8.33
CA ALA A 135 -10.70 -0.04 -9.72
C ALA A 135 -10.01 -1.36 -10.11
N VAL A 136 -9.11 -1.86 -9.25
CA VAL A 136 -8.49 -3.20 -9.43
C VAL A 136 -9.56 -4.29 -9.43
N GLY A 137 -10.51 -4.23 -8.50
CA GLY A 137 -11.63 -5.18 -8.43
C GLY A 137 -12.45 -5.22 -9.72
N VAL A 138 -12.79 -4.06 -10.29
CA VAL A 138 -13.51 -3.93 -11.57
C VAL A 138 -12.72 -4.61 -12.70
N VAL A 139 -11.45 -4.23 -12.86
CA VAL A 139 -10.61 -4.82 -13.92
C VAL A 139 -10.53 -6.33 -13.78
N VAL A 140 -10.16 -6.83 -12.61
CA VAL A 140 -9.93 -8.28 -12.42
C VAL A 140 -11.20 -9.10 -12.59
N THR A 141 -12.34 -8.64 -12.07
CA THR A 141 -13.60 -9.39 -12.15
C THR A 141 -14.18 -9.40 -13.54
N ARG A 142 -14.01 -8.31 -14.30
CA ARG A 142 -14.55 -8.20 -15.67
C ARG A 142 -13.65 -8.84 -16.72
N THR A 143 -12.35 -8.87 -16.50
CA THR A 143 -11.38 -9.28 -17.53
C THR A 143 -10.71 -10.62 -17.26
N HIS A 144 -10.79 -11.12 -16.03
CA HIS A 144 -10.04 -12.27 -15.55
C HIS A 144 -8.51 -12.16 -15.78
N LEU A 145 -7.99 -10.93 -15.82
CA LEU A 145 -6.58 -10.65 -16.01
C LEU A 145 -5.68 -11.29 -14.93
N LEU A 146 -6.18 -11.30 -13.70
CA LEU A 146 -5.60 -11.98 -12.54
C LEU A 146 -6.59 -13.03 -12.02
N SER A 147 -6.18 -13.78 -11.00
CA SER A 147 -7.03 -14.77 -10.33
C SER A 147 -8.31 -14.13 -9.78
N ARG A 148 -9.44 -14.80 -9.85
CA ARG A 148 -10.76 -14.29 -9.41
C ARG A 148 -10.78 -13.86 -7.95
N TRP A 149 -10.00 -14.53 -7.09
CA TRP A 149 -9.91 -14.17 -5.67
C TRP A 149 -9.34 -12.76 -5.47
N VAL A 150 -8.41 -12.31 -6.34
CA VAL A 150 -7.83 -10.95 -6.28
C VAL A 150 -8.92 -9.89 -6.45
N GLY A 151 -9.81 -10.06 -7.43
CA GLY A 151 -10.90 -9.11 -7.63
C GLY A 151 -11.90 -9.08 -6.47
N ARG A 152 -12.27 -10.25 -5.95
CA ARG A 152 -13.20 -10.36 -4.81
C ARG A 152 -12.62 -9.77 -3.53
N SER A 153 -11.37 -10.11 -3.21
CA SER A 153 -10.68 -9.57 -2.04
C SER A 153 -10.39 -8.08 -2.15
N ALA A 154 -10.13 -7.56 -3.36
CA ALA A 154 -10.00 -6.13 -3.60
C ALA A 154 -11.28 -5.38 -3.21
N TYR A 155 -12.46 -5.85 -3.60
CA TYR A 155 -13.72 -5.25 -3.16
C TYR A 155 -13.92 -5.34 -1.64
N GLY A 156 -13.63 -6.49 -1.03
CA GLY A 156 -13.70 -6.62 0.43
C GLY A 156 -12.80 -5.63 1.15
N LEU A 157 -11.55 -5.47 0.68
CA LEU A 157 -10.62 -4.49 1.21
C LEU A 157 -11.04 -3.04 0.92
N ALA A 158 -11.65 -2.76 -0.23
CA ALA A 158 -12.20 -1.44 -0.53
C ALA A 158 -13.28 -1.05 0.49
N VAL A 159 -14.22 -1.95 0.75
CA VAL A 159 -15.27 -1.74 1.78
C VAL A 159 -14.63 -1.54 3.16
N LEU A 160 -13.66 -2.36 3.54
CA LEU A 160 -12.96 -2.24 4.81
C LEU A 160 -12.26 -0.87 4.93
N ASN A 161 -11.60 -0.39 3.87
CA ASN A 161 -11.00 0.94 3.87
C ASN A 161 -12.06 2.04 4.02
N LEU A 162 -13.22 1.94 3.34
CA LEU A 162 -14.31 2.90 3.49
C LEU A 162 -14.86 2.95 4.92
N VAL A 163 -14.93 1.82 5.62
CA VAL A 163 -15.34 1.76 7.03
C VAL A 163 -14.40 2.58 7.92
N PHE A 164 -13.12 2.68 7.58
CA PHE A 164 -12.15 3.45 8.36
C PHE A 164 -12.05 4.94 7.97
N VAL A 165 -12.69 5.40 6.88
CA VAL A 165 -12.73 6.84 6.54
C VAL A 165 -13.37 7.69 7.65
N PRO A 166 -14.53 7.31 8.24
CA PRO A 166 -15.15 8.09 9.30
C PRO A 166 -14.37 8.11 10.62
N SER A 167 -13.27 7.37 10.74
CA SER A 167 -12.41 7.41 11.93
C SER A 167 -11.89 8.82 12.24
N LEU A 168 -11.89 9.74 11.27
CA LEU A 168 -11.62 11.17 11.44
C LEU A 168 -12.44 11.82 12.57
N PHE A 169 -13.64 11.34 12.83
CA PHE A 169 -14.54 11.89 13.86
C PHE A 169 -14.30 11.33 15.26
N PHE A 170 -13.37 10.37 15.42
CA PHE A 170 -13.14 9.62 16.65
C PHE A 170 -11.83 9.97 17.35
N GLY A 171 -11.33 11.19 17.12
CA GLY A 171 -10.18 11.76 17.80
C GLY A 171 -8.82 11.32 17.23
N ASN A 172 -7.76 11.80 17.87
CA ASN A 172 -6.37 11.60 17.46
C ASN A 172 -5.60 10.90 18.59
N THR A 173 -5.90 9.63 18.84
CA THR A 173 -5.30 8.83 19.92
C THR A 173 -4.78 7.51 19.35
N PRO A 174 -3.47 7.31 19.16
CA PRO A 174 -2.90 6.10 18.55
C PRO A 174 -3.29 4.80 19.23
N ALA A 175 -3.49 4.84 20.56
CA ALA A 175 -3.90 3.66 21.34
C ALA A 175 -5.35 3.21 21.08
N HIS A 176 -6.21 4.08 20.56
CA HIS A 176 -7.58 3.73 20.23
C HIS A 176 -7.64 3.04 18.87
N PHE A 177 -8.38 1.94 18.81
CA PHE A 177 -8.50 1.15 17.58
C PHE A 177 -9.05 1.97 16.40
N TYR A 178 -10.11 2.74 16.62
CA TYR A 178 -10.86 3.45 15.59
C TYR A 178 -10.68 4.98 15.66
N ALA A 179 -9.52 5.47 16.09
CA ALA A 179 -9.19 6.89 15.98
C ALA A 179 -8.62 7.22 14.59
N ALA A 180 -8.54 8.50 14.22
CA ALA A 180 -8.02 8.96 12.94
C ALA A 180 -6.59 8.44 12.67
N ASN A 181 -5.77 8.38 13.72
CA ASN A 181 -4.42 7.81 13.73
C ASN A 181 -4.32 6.50 14.54
N GLY A 182 -5.46 5.89 14.89
CA GLY A 182 -5.52 4.70 15.73
C GLY A 182 -4.82 3.49 15.09
N TRP A 183 -4.37 2.54 15.93
CA TRP A 183 -3.63 1.38 15.44
C TRP A 183 -4.42 0.48 14.47
N GLY A 184 -5.76 0.43 14.57
CA GLY A 184 -6.60 -0.26 13.60
C GLY A 184 -6.63 0.47 12.27
N THR A 185 -6.78 1.81 12.30
CA THR A 185 -6.80 2.66 11.11
C THR A 185 -5.43 2.68 10.39
N THR A 186 -4.34 2.54 11.10
CA THR A 186 -2.96 2.63 10.57
C THR A 186 -2.30 1.27 10.42
N ALA A 187 -1.77 0.71 11.51
CA ALA A 187 -0.93 -0.49 11.50
C ALA A 187 -1.67 -1.73 10.99
N MET A 188 -2.88 -2.01 11.50
CA MET A 188 -3.65 -3.18 11.07
C MET A 188 -4.00 -3.09 9.57
N MET A 189 -4.51 -1.95 9.13
CA MET A 189 -4.87 -1.77 7.71
C MET A 189 -3.63 -1.79 6.80
N GLY A 190 -2.51 -1.26 7.25
CA GLY A 190 -1.22 -1.36 6.55
C GLY A 190 -0.75 -2.81 6.44
N ALA A 191 -0.83 -3.59 7.53
CA ALA A 191 -0.47 -5.01 7.52
C ALA A 191 -1.37 -5.82 6.56
N ILE A 192 -2.69 -5.62 6.61
CA ILE A 192 -3.64 -6.30 5.72
C ILE A 192 -3.32 -6.00 4.25
N LEU A 193 -3.06 -4.73 3.91
CA LEU A 193 -2.68 -4.34 2.55
C LEU A 193 -1.36 -5.00 2.13
N SER A 194 -0.37 -5.04 3.01
CA SER A 194 0.94 -5.63 2.71
C SER A 194 0.84 -7.12 2.42
N TYR A 195 0.11 -7.89 3.23
CA TYR A 195 -0.12 -9.31 2.97
C TYR A 195 -0.94 -9.55 1.71
N TRP A 196 -1.92 -8.69 1.43
CA TRP A 196 -2.69 -8.77 0.18
C TRP A 196 -1.78 -8.51 -1.03
N LEU A 197 -0.93 -7.48 -1.01
CA LEU A 197 0.04 -7.20 -2.06
C LEU A 197 1.02 -8.36 -2.27
N LEU A 198 1.49 -9.00 -1.19
CA LEU A 198 2.35 -10.18 -1.27
C LEU A 198 1.66 -11.32 -2.01
N ALA A 199 0.43 -11.64 -1.62
CA ALA A 199 -0.33 -12.72 -2.23
C ALA A 199 -0.66 -12.44 -3.71
N VAL A 200 -1.05 -11.20 -4.04
CA VAL A 200 -1.27 -10.74 -5.42
C VAL A 200 0.02 -10.82 -6.22
N GLY A 201 1.12 -10.35 -5.67
CA GLY A 201 2.43 -10.37 -6.31
C GLY A 201 2.89 -11.79 -6.66
N ILE A 202 2.83 -12.71 -5.71
CA ILE A 202 3.19 -14.13 -5.91
C ILE A 202 2.30 -14.77 -6.98
N SER A 203 0.97 -14.55 -6.90
CA SER A 203 0.02 -15.09 -7.85
C SER A 203 0.30 -14.59 -9.28
N THR A 204 0.56 -13.28 -9.41
CA THR A 204 0.82 -12.62 -10.70
C THR A 204 2.15 -13.09 -11.31
N TYR A 205 3.20 -13.18 -10.49
CA TYR A 205 4.52 -13.61 -10.93
C TYR A 205 4.53 -15.09 -11.39
N ARG A 206 3.91 -15.99 -10.62
CA ARG A 206 3.77 -17.41 -10.98
C ARG A 206 2.95 -17.61 -12.24
N GLY A 207 1.88 -16.85 -12.43
CA GLY A 207 1.08 -16.90 -13.65
C GLY A 207 1.85 -16.51 -14.91
N ALA A 208 2.82 -15.61 -14.81
CA ALA A 208 3.72 -15.25 -15.91
C ALA A 208 4.68 -16.40 -16.28
N SER A 209 5.14 -17.15 -15.30
CA SER A 209 6.08 -18.26 -15.51
C SER A 209 5.40 -19.47 -16.17
N ALA A 210 4.18 -19.81 -15.75
CA ALA A 210 3.41 -20.90 -16.33
C ALA A 210 3.07 -20.68 -17.82
N ARG A 211 2.72 -19.46 -18.21
CA ARG A 211 2.46 -19.12 -19.61
C ARG A 211 3.70 -19.24 -20.51
N ARG A 212 4.89 -18.95 -19.98
CA ARG A 212 6.15 -19.06 -20.74
C ARG A 212 6.47 -20.51 -21.11
N VAL A 213 6.23 -21.44 -20.20
CA VAL A 213 6.43 -22.87 -20.45
C VAL A 213 5.44 -23.38 -21.50
N ALA A 214 4.18 -22.95 -21.44
CA ALA A 214 3.15 -23.36 -22.40
C ALA A 214 3.37 -22.81 -23.82
N VAL A 215 4.11 -21.72 -24.01
CA VAL A 215 4.44 -21.16 -25.35
C VAL A 215 5.71 -21.78 -25.91
N ALA A 216 6.57 -22.38 -25.07
CA ALA A 216 7.83 -23.01 -25.47
C ALA A 216 7.70 -24.51 -25.73
N ALA A 217 6.55 -25.13 -25.39
CA ALA A 217 6.18 -26.52 -25.68
C ALA A 217 5.31 -26.62 -26.91
#